data_30648ed1278f1807a435f04af8ee3fbc
#
_entry.id   30648ed1278f1807a435f04af8ee3fbc
#
_cell.length_a   1.000
_cell.length_b   1.000
_cell.length_c   1.000
_cell.angle_alpha   90.00
_cell.angle_beta   90.00
_cell.angle_gamma   90.00
#
_symmetry.space_group_name_H-M   'P 1'
#
loop_
_entity.id
_entity.type
_entity.pdbx_description
1 polymer ?
#
loop_
_entity_poly.entity_id
_entity_poly.type
_entity_poly.pdbx_seq_one_letter_code
_entity_poly.pdbx_strand_id
1 'polypeptide(L)'
;MNLLQALFFPPEQPGGVSSMIPYLQERFRSSRWDMDLFWLPKRIRGKGREEIVFETFDWTVYGESPVVRKYIQTYRDYIWWTKLRMSKKYDLIHAHHPIAGLAMKKIYPDIPLIQTLHSSYERELILNGLIQEGGPEHQFLVAIYRELEHVSDRLMTVSLAFADYLALYTDHPADIGIIPNGFDEKRFKPVPHDNSIPQLVTVTRLVPAKGLDTLFRACAELKNRGHEYVLHIIGDGPSRAELESLAQELGIYNETIFYGYTLHPEEFMPFFDIFVLPSRAEAFGSVFAEAALSCLALVGTNVGGIPEQIEDGVNGLLVNPDDQAALADALEKVITDPGYRYELSRSAWDKAKSLYSLTRVANELKKIYLQYQPEAKG
;
A
#
# COMPACT_ATOMS: atom_id res chain seq x y z
N MET A 1 28.02 6.42 -3.97
CA MET A 1 27.10 5.58 -4.73
C MET A 1 26.02 6.44 -5.34
N ASN A 2 25.78 6.30 -6.64
CA ASN A 2 24.70 6.98 -7.36
C ASN A 2 23.51 6.03 -7.42
N LEU A 3 22.45 6.34 -6.69
CA LEU A 3 21.25 5.52 -6.57
C LEU A 3 20.08 6.19 -7.31
N LEU A 4 19.38 5.45 -8.12
CA LEU A 4 18.12 5.87 -8.76
C LEU A 4 16.93 5.23 -8.07
N GLN A 5 15.98 6.04 -7.61
CA GLN A 5 14.66 5.59 -7.18
C GLN A 5 13.66 5.78 -8.32
N ALA A 6 13.19 4.68 -8.89
CA ALA A 6 12.27 4.68 -10.02
C ALA A 6 10.83 4.47 -9.54
N LEU A 7 10.02 5.52 -9.64
CA LEU A 7 8.65 5.59 -9.17
C LEU A 7 7.68 5.60 -10.36
N PHE A 8 6.42 5.30 -10.11
CA PHE A 8 5.36 5.45 -11.11
C PHE A 8 4.66 6.81 -11.00
N PHE A 9 4.46 7.27 -9.77
CA PHE A 9 3.84 8.54 -9.44
C PHE A 9 4.86 9.50 -8.82
N PRO A 10 4.60 10.82 -8.89
CA PRO A 10 5.43 11.79 -8.19
C PRO A 10 5.40 11.57 -6.67
N PRO A 11 6.50 11.90 -5.97
CA PRO A 11 6.62 11.65 -4.54
C PRO A 11 5.68 12.49 -3.66
N GLU A 12 5.04 13.52 -4.21
CA GLU A 12 4.04 14.34 -3.50
C GLU A 12 2.66 13.69 -3.45
N GLN A 13 2.45 12.54 -4.13
CA GLN A 13 1.17 11.82 -4.01
C GLN A 13 1.09 11.09 -2.67
N PRO A 14 -0.09 11.03 -2.03
CA PRO A 14 -0.25 10.32 -0.77
C PRO A 14 -0.08 8.81 -0.95
N GLY A 15 0.49 8.19 0.05
CA GLY A 15 0.73 6.75 0.12
C GLY A 15 2.03 6.43 0.84
N GLY A 16 2.12 5.26 1.47
CA GLY A 16 3.27 4.85 2.27
C GLY A 16 4.62 4.94 1.53
N VAL A 17 4.64 4.61 0.22
CA VAL A 17 5.86 4.71 -0.61
C VAL A 17 6.25 6.17 -0.85
N SER A 18 5.28 7.00 -1.20
CA SER A 18 5.51 8.40 -1.57
C SER A 18 6.05 9.24 -0.41
N SER A 19 5.65 8.94 0.83
CA SER A 19 6.17 9.61 2.02
C SER A 19 7.56 9.11 2.42
N MET A 20 7.87 7.85 2.17
CA MET A 20 9.15 7.24 2.52
C MET A 20 10.31 7.75 1.64
N ILE A 21 10.10 7.90 0.34
CA ILE A 21 11.17 8.19 -0.62
C ILE A 21 11.87 9.53 -0.38
N PRO A 22 11.18 10.67 -0.18
CA PRO A 22 11.83 11.95 0.14
C PRO A 22 12.68 11.87 1.42
N TYR A 23 12.19 11.15 2.44
CA TYR A 23 12.96 10.92 3.67
C TYR A 23 14.25 10.12 3.41
N LEU A 24 14.18 9.06 2.60
CA LEU A 24 15.37 8.30 2.22
C LEU A 24 16.37 9.18 1.48
N GLN A 25 15.90 10.05 0.58
CA GLN A 25 16.75 10.97 -0.16
C GLN A 25 17.51 11.92 0.78
N GLU A 26 16.84 12.53 1.74
CA GLU A 26 17.46 13.41 2.73
C GLU A 26 18.48 12.66 3.60
N ARG A 27 18.09 11.49 4.11
CA ARG A 27 18.93 10.69 5.00
C ARG A 27 20.19 10.17 4.32
N PHE A 28 20.11 9.75 3.06
CA PHE A 28 21.25 9.19 2.35
C PHE A 28 22.22 10.26 1.82
N ARG A 29 21.76 11.50 1.62
CA ARG A 29 22.66 12.63 1.34
C ARG A 29 23.76 12.77 2.40
N SER A 30 23.45 12.55 3.66
CA SER A 30 24.42 12.57 4.76
C SER A 30 25.46 11.45 4.68
N SER A 31 25.18 10.38 3.93
CA SER A 31 26.06 9.22 3.75
C SER A 31 26.94 9.28 2.50
N ARG A 32 27.05 10.45 1.83
CA ARG A 32 27.73 10.66 0.54
C ARG A 32 27.13 9.83 -0.61
N TRP A 33 25.87 9.48 -0.53
CA TRP A 33 25.14 8.86 -1.62
C TRP A 33 24.34 9.93 -2.35
N ASP A 34 24.41 9.87 -3.67
CA ASP A 34 23.61 10.72 -4.53
C ASP A 34 22.37 9.93 -4.97
N MET A 35 21.20 10.40 -4.58
CA MET A 35 19.93 9.72 -4.84
C MET A 35 19.03 10.59 -5.73
N ASP A 36 18.82 10.12 -6.95
CA ASP A 36 17.89 10.74 -7.89
C ASP A 36 16.52 10.08 -7.80
N LEU A 37 15.48 10.87 -8.03
CA LEU A 37 14.09 10.40 -8.14
C LEU A 37 13.63 10.54 -9.59
N PHE A 38 12.96 9.51 -10.09
CA PHE A 38 12.40 9.50 -11.43
C PHE A 38 11.00 8.92 -11.45
N TRP A 39 10.08 9.57 -12.17
CA TRP A 39 8.68 9.14 -12.33
C TRP A 39 8.12 9.54 -13.69
N LEU A 40 6.96 8.94 -14.07
CA LEU A 40 6.26 9.24 -15.31
C LEU A 40 5.22 10.37 -15.11
N PRO A 41 5.43 11.56 -15.66
CA PRO A 41 4.44 12.63 -15.59
C PRO A 41 3.16 12.29 -16.36
N LYS A 42 1.98 12.63 -15.82
CA LYS A 42 0.68 12.38 -16.46
C LYS A 42 0.57 12.92 -17.90
N ARG A 43 1.27 14.04 -18.21
CA ARG A 43 1.29 14.68 -19.54
C ARG A 43 2.01 13.90 -20.64
N ILE A 44 2.73 12.83 -20.28
CA ILE A 44 3.56 12.04 -21.22
C ILE A 44 2.78 10.92 -21.88
N ARG A 45 1.58 10.62 -21.43
CA ARG A 45 0.76 9.49 -21.90
C ARG A 45 0.62 9.45 -23.42
N GLY A 46 0.77 8.25 -23.99
CA GLY A 46 0.61 7.97 -25.41
C GLY A 46 1.76 8.44 -26.30
N LYS A 47 2.93 8.79 -25.75
CA LYS A 47 4.10 9.27 -26.51
C LYS A 47 5.06 8.16 -26.93
N GLY A 48 5.20 7.09 -26.14
CA GLY A 48 6.11 5.99 -26.41
C GLY A 48 5.68 5.16 -27.63
N ARG A 49 6.67 4.69 -28.41
CA ARG A 49 6.47 3.85 -29.61
C ARG A 49 7.40 2.64 -29.61
N GLU A 50 8.09 2.38 -28.51
CA GLU A 50 9.05 1.29 -28.39
C GLU A 50 8.39 -0.06 -28.61
N GLU A 51 9.11 -0.95 -29.29
CA GLU A 51 8.75 -2.35 -29.34
C GLU A 51 8.94 -2.98 -27.97
N ILE A 52 7.95 -3.75 -27.53
CA ILE A 52 7.96 -4.41 -26.23
C ILE A 52 8.17 -5.90 -26.42
N VAL A 53 9.24 -6.37 -25.80
CA VAL A 53 9.58 -7.79 -25.68
C VAL A 53 9.85 -8.05 -24.21
N PHE A 54 9.22 -9.07 -23.67
CA PHE A 54 9.53 -9.63 -22.35
C PHE A 54 10.35 -10.93 -22.57
N GLU A 55 11.21 -11.27 -21.63
CA GLU A 55 12.12 -12.42 -21.79
C GLU A 55 11.45 -13.73 -21.41
N THR A 56 10.49 -13.70 -20.49
CA THR A 56 9.84 -14.90 -19.96
C THR A 56 8.50 -15.25 -20.63
N PHE A 57 7.90 -14.33 -21.41
CA PHE A 57 6.61 -14.56 -22.05
C PHE A 57 6.34 -13.65 -23.25
N ASP A 58 5.45 -14.11 -24.15
CA ASP A 58 4.92 -13.32 -25.25
C ASP A 58 3.61 -12.63 -24.80
N TRP A 59 3.64 -11.31 -24.61
CA TRP A 59 2.49 -10.55 -24.13
C TRP A 59 1.35 -10.48 -25.16
N THR A 60 1.63 -10.72 -26.44
CA THR A 60 0.61 -10.61 -27.50
C THR A 60 -0.45 -11.70 -27.40
N VAL A 61 -0.14 -12.83 -26.77
CA VAL A 61 -1.09 -13.94 -26.55
C VAL A 61 -2.23 -13.57 -25.59
N TYR A 62 -2.07 -12.52 -24.79
CA TYR A 62 -3.11 -12.05 -23.86
C TYR A 62 -4.12 -11.07 -24.49
N GLY A 63 -3.98 -10.84 -25.80
CA GLY A 63 -4.92 -10.06 -26.58
C GLY A 63 -4.83 -8.55 -26.36
N GLU A 64 -5.84 -7.85 -26.88
CA GLU A 64 -5.90 -6.39 -26.88
C GLU A 64 -6.90 -5.84 -25.85
N SER A 65 -7.01 -6.46 -24.68
CA SER A 65 -7.89 -5.93 -23.64
C SER A 65 -7.47 -4.51 -23.21
N PRO A 66 -8.40 -3.68 -22.70
CA PRO A 66 -8.07 -2.33 -22.23
C PRO A 66 -6.96 -2.32 -21.15
N VAL A 67 -6.92 -3.34 -20.29
CA VAL A 67 -5.91 -3.47 -19.21
C VAL A 67 -4.54 -3.72 -19.82
N VAL A 68 -4.40 -4.73 -20.68
CA VAL A 68 -3.14 -5.08 -21.34
C VAL A 68 -2.62 -3.91 -22.20
N ARG A 69 -3.48 -3.34 -23.05
CA ARG A 69 -3.10 -2.18 -23.89
C ARG A 69 -2.62 -0.99 -23.06
N LYS A 70 -3.34 -0.67 -21.99
CA LYS A 70 -2.97 0.44 -21.09
C LYS A 70 -1.62 0.16 -20.41
N TYR A 71 -1.36 -1.07 -19.96
CA TYR A 71 -0.11 -1.45 -19.35
C TYR A 71 1.06 -1.31 -20.33
N ILE A 72 0.94 -1.89 -21.52
CA ILE A 72 1.97 -1.85 -22.56
C ILE A 72 2.22 -0.40 -23.02
N GLN A 73 1.18 0.41 -23.23
CA GLN A 73 1.38 1.82 -23.60
C GLN A 73 2.08 2.61 -22.51
N THR A 74 1.73 2.38 -21.25
CA THR A 74 2.37 3.05 -20.12
C THR A 74 3.84 2.65 -20.00
N TYR A 75 4.17 1.39 -20.26
CA TYR A 75 5.53 0.91 -20.30
C TYR A 75 6.34 1.57 -21.44
N ARG A 76 5.77 1.67 -22.65
CA ARG A 76 6.38 2.43 -23.78
C ARG A 76 6.63 3.90 -23.42
N ASP A 77 5.66 4.54 -22.79
CA ASP A 77 5.77 5.94 -22.36
C ASP A 77 6.88 6.12 -21.32
N TYR A 78 7.02 5.18 -20.40
CA TYR A 78 8.07 5.22 -19.39
C TYR A 78 9.46 5.08 -20.01
N ILE A 79 9.66 4.13 -20.95
CA ILE A 79 10.91 3.95 -21.69
C ILE A 79 11.26 5.23 -22.46
N TRP A 80 10.31 5.77 -23.24
CA TRP A 80 10.52 6.98 -24.02
C TRP A 80 10.92 8.17 -23.14
N TRP A 81 10.23 8.36 -22.02
CA TRP A 81 10.52 9.44 -21.08
C TRP A 81 11.89 9.29 -20.41
N THR A 82 12.25 8.06 -20.05
CA THR A 82 13.56 7.77 -19.46
C THR A 82 14.68 8.08 -20.44
N LYS A 83 14.60 7.63 -21.69
CA LYS A 83 15.59 7.95 -22.73
C LYS A 83 15.75 9.44 -22.96
N LEU A 84 14.67 10.20 -22.85
CA LEU A 84 14.69 11.65 -23.06
C LEU A 84 15.34 12.42 -21.91
N ARG A 85 15.26 11.91 -20.67
CA ARG A 85 15.59 12.68 -19.46
C ARG A 85 16.80 12.17 -18.70
N MET A 86 17.19 10.93 -18.92
CA MET A 86 18.21 10.28 -18.13
C MET A 86 19.50 10.10 -18.96
N SER A 87 20.58 10.73 -18.51
CA SER A 87 21.92 10.59 -19.12
C SER A 87 22.99 10.24 -18.09
N LYS A 88 22.64 10.23 -16.80
CA LYS A 88 23.55 9.94 -15.69
C LYS A 88 23.81 8.44 -15.58
N LYS A 89 25.02 8.08 -15.14
CA LYS A 89 25.35 6.70 -14.75
C LYS A 89 24.96 6.46 -13.30
N TYR A 90 24.31 5.34 -13.07
CA TYR A 90 23.91 4.87 -11.75
C TYR A 90 24.70 3.63 -11.36
N ASP A 91 24.89 3.43 -10.06
CA ASP A 91 25.49 2.22 -9.49
C ASP A 91 24.43 1.20 -9.10
N LEU A 92 23.22 1.67 -8.82
CA LEU A 92 22.07 0.85 -8.41
C LEU A 92 20.76 1.56 -8.78
N ILE A 93 19.77 0.77 -9.21
CA ILE A 93 18.40 1.21 -9.42
C ILE A 93 17.49 0.48 -8.42
N HIS A 94 16.63 1.22 -7.71
CA HIS A 94 15.55 0.66 -6.92
C HIS A 94 14.22 1.13 -7.46
N ALA A 95 13.43 0.20 -8.01
CA ALA A 95 12.13 0.47 -8.58
C ALA A 95 11.01 0.07 -7.62
N HIS A 96 9.96 0.90 -7.56
CA HIS A 96 8.81 0.73 -6.68
C HIS A 96 7.50 0.45 -7.43
N HIS A 97 7.59 0.18 -8.73
CA HIS A 97 6.45 -0.18 -9.56
C HIS A 97 6.91 -1.10 -10.70
N PRO A 98 6.15 -2.14 -11.06
CA PRO A 98 6.52 -3.09 -12.11
C PRO A 98 6.97 -2.44 -13.41
N ILE A 99 6.18 -1.50 -13.93
CA ILE A 99 6.51 -0.77 -15.18
C ILE A 99 7.83 0.00 -15.06
N ALA A 100 8.08 0.62 -13.89
CA ALA A 100 9.31 1.37 -13.68
C ALA A 100 10.54 0.44 -13.69
N GLY A 101 10.46 -0.70 -13.00
CA GLY A 101 11.55 -1.69 -12.96
C GLY A 101 11.88 -2.24 -14.34
N LEU A 102 10.87 -2.74 -15.06
CA LEU A 102 11.03 -3.26 -16.40
C LEU A 102 11.62 -2.21 -17.37
N ALA A 103 11.13 -0.97 -17.31
CA ALA A 103 11.63 0.10 -18.17
C ALA A 103 13.08 0.48 -17.85
N MET A 104 13.43 0.55 -16.56
CA MET A 104 14.79 0.85 -16.14
C MET A 104 15.76 -0.26 -16.54
N LYS A 105 15.41 -1.53 -16.36
CA LYS A 105 16.28 -2.65 -16.77
C LYS A 105 16.49 -2.69 -18.28
N LYS A 106 15.46 -2.36 -19.08
CA LYS A 106 15.61 -2.24 -20.54
C LYS A 106 16.58 -1.14 -20.97
N ILE A 107 16.66 -0.04 -20.23
CA ILE A 107 17.52 1.11 -20.58
C ILE A 107 18.92 0.98 -19.96
N TYR A 108 19.02 0.38 -18.80
CA TYR A 108 20.22 0.16 -18.03
C TYR A 108 20.42 -1.35 -17.74
N PRO A 109 20.66 -2.18 -18.77
CA PRO A 109 20.72 -3.64 -18.61
C PRO A 109 21.82 -4.11 -17.64
N ASP A 110 22.94 -3.38 -17.60
CA ASP A 110 24.12 -3.72 -16.78
C ASP A 110 24.05 -3.18 -15.34
N ILE A 111 23.05 -2.33 -15.03
CA ILE A 111 22.93 -1.76 -13.68
C ILE A 111 22.07 -2.70 -12.83
N PRO A 112 22.53 -3.05 -11.61
CA PRO A 112 21.73 -3.84 -10.69
C PRO A 112 20.37 -3.19 -10.41
N LEU A 113 19.31 -4.02 -10.44
CA LEU A 113 17.93 -3.62 -10.18
C LEU A 113 17.38 -4.31 -8.94
N ILE A 114 17.00 -3.51 -7.95
CA ILE A 114 16.13 -3.94 -6.87
C ILE A 114 14.70 -3.55 -7.24
N GLN A 115 13.77 -4.50 -7.22
CA GLN A 115 12.34 -4.25 -7.45
C GLN A 115 11.57 -4.49 -6.16
N THR A 116 10.89 -3.47 -5.64
CA THR A 116 9.91 -3.66 -4.56
C THR A 116 8.48 -3.58 -5.10
N LEU A 117 7.68 -4.60 -4.79
CA LEU A 117 6.25 -4.65 -5.06
C LEU A 117 5.47 -4.25 -3.80
N HIS A 118 4.58 -3.24 -3.92
CA HIS A 118 3.84 -2.68 -2.80
C HIS A 118 2.37 -3.09 -2.75
N SER A 119 1.85 -3.71 -3.81
CA SER A 119 0.46 -4.18 -3.89
C SER A 119 0.30 -5.27 -4.94
N SER A 120 -0.68 -6.15 -4.74
CA SER A 120 -1.18 -7.08 -5.75
C SER A 120 -2.25 -6.38 -6.59
N TYR A 121 -1.82 -5.72 -7.65
CA TYR A 121 -2.70 -4.90 -8.49
C TYR A 121 -3.80 -5.71 -9.17
N GLU A 122 -3.47 -6.91 -9.66
CA GLU A 122 -4.42 -7.83 -10.30
C GLU A 122 -5.51 -8.29 -9.33
N ARG A 123 -5.15 -8.62 -8.08
CA ARG A 123 -6.12 -9.03 -7.05
C ARG A 123 -7.10 -7.92 -6.71
N GLU A 124 -6.61 -6.68 -6.67
CA GLU A 124 -7.46 -5.52 -6.48
C GLU A 124 -8.43 -5.34 -7.67
N LEU A 125 -7.96 -5.52 -8.90
CA LEU A 125 -8.81 -5.43 -10.09
C LEU A 125 -9.90 -6.52 -10.10
N ILE A 126 -9.58 -7.75 -9.66
CA ILE A 126 -10.53 -8.85 -9.53
C ILE A 126 -11.61 -8.50 -8.50
N LEU A 127 -11.23 -8.08 -7.30
CA LEU A 127 -12.16 -7.74 -6.22
C LEU A 127 -13.05 -6.53 -6.55
N ASN A 128 -12.56 -5.64 -7.40
CA ASN A 128 -13.34 -4.51 -7.90
C ASN A 128 -14.17 -4.85 -9.16
N GLY A 129 -14.19 -6.11 -9.59
CA GLY A 129 -14.97 -6.58 -10.74
C GLY A 129 -14.47 -6.05 -12.10
N LEU A 130 -13.22 -5.61 -12.18
CA LEU A 130 -12.64 -5.00 -13.39
C LEU A 130 -11.97 -6.02 -14.32
N ILE A 131 -11.54 -7.15 -13.79
CA ILE A 131 -11.02 -8.30 -14.55
C ILE A 131 -11.54 -9.60 -13.92
N GLN A 132 -11.49 -10.69 -14.70
CA GLN A 132 -11.86 -12.02 -14.22
C GLN A 132 -10.64 -12.77 -13.71
N GLU A 133 -10.77 -13.45 -12.56
CA GLU A 133 -9.74 -14.37 -12.05
C GLU A 133 -9.50 -15.51 -13.05
N GLY A 134 -8.22 -15.80 -13.34
CA GLY A 134 -7.83 -16.79 -14.35
C GLY A 134 -8.02 -16.33 -15.80
N GLY A 135 -8.61 -15.15 -16.03
CA GLY A 135 -8.78 -14.57 -17.36
C GLY A 135 -7.46 -14.03 -17.97
N PRO A 136 -7.49 -13.62 -19.25
CA PRO A 136 -6.26 -13.18 -19.94
C PRO A 136 -5.55 -12.02 -19.26
N GLU A 137 -6.29 -11.03 -18.75
CA GLU A 137 -5.73 -9.88 -18.04
C GLU A 137 -5.04 -10.29 -16.73
N HIS A 138 -5.68 -11.20 -15.98
CA HIS A 138 -5.09 -11.74 -14.76
C HIS A 138 -3.80 -12.50 -15.09
N GLN A 139 -3.83 -13.40 -16.09
CA GLN A 139 -2.66 -14.15 -16.53
C GLN A 139 -1.52 -13.25 -17.02
N PHE A 140 -1.84 -12.17 -17.74
CA PHE A 140 -0.86 -11.16 -18.15
C PHE A 140 -0.21 -10.49 -16.93
N LEU A 141 -1.01 -10.03 -15.97
CA LEU A 141 -0.48 -9.31 -14.81
C LEU A 141 0.37 -10.20 -13.89
N VAL A 142 0.02 -11.49 -13.75
CA VAL A 142 0.86 -12.42 -12.99
C VAL A 142 2.13 -12.85 -13.75
N ALA A 143 2.09 -12.90 -15.09
CA ALA A 143 3.29 -13.14 -15.90
C ALA A 143 4.34 -12.02 -15.73
N ILE A 144 3.90 -10.78 -15.44
CA ILE A 144 4.79 -9.68 -15.10
C ILE A 144 5.61 -9.96 -13.82
N TYR A 145 5.08 -10.70 -12.84
CA TYR A 145 5.85 -11.04 -11.64
C TYR A 145 7.02 -11.96 -11.94
N ARG A 146 6.82 -12.95 -12.83
CA ARG A 146 7.90 -13.84 -13.32
C ARG A 146 8.94 -13.05 -14.12
N GLU A 147 8.51 -12.14 -14.99
CA GLU A 147 9.43 -11.28 -15.72
C GLU A 147 10.27 -10.40 -14.79
N LEU A 148 9.64 -9.82 -13.75
CA LEU A 148 10.35 -9.01 -12.77
C LEU A 148 11.35 -9.82 -11.94
N GLU A 149 10.99 -11.05 -11.56
CA GLU A 149 11.93 -11.95 -10.90
C GLU A 149 13.13 -12.23 -11.79
N HIS A 150 12.89 -12.54 -13.07
CA HIS A 150 13.95 -12.86 -14.02
C HIS A 150 14.92 -11.69 -14.27
N VAL A 151 14.40 -10.46 -14.41
CA VAL A 151 15.23 -9.30 -14.78
C VAL A 151 15.80 -8.54 -13.56
N SER A 152 15.31 -8.78 -12.35
CA SER A 152 15.77 -8.08 -11.14
C SER A 152 16.90 -8.84 -10.47
N ASP A 153 17.91 -8.13 -10.00
CA ASP A 153 18.96 -8.70 -9.14
C ASP A 153 18.42 -9.00 -7.72
N ARG A 154 17.31 -8.37 -7.33
CA ARG A 154 16.57 -8.66 -6.11
C ARG A 154 15.11 -8.24 -6.24
N LEU A 155 14.21 -9.21 -6.04
CA LEU A 155 12.78 -8.96 -5.90
C LEU A 155 12.44 -8.82 -4.41
N MET A 156 11.63 -7.82 -4.07
CA MET A 156 11.23 -7.51 -2.70
C MET A 156 9.75 -7.19 -2.61
N THR A 157 9.20 -7.38 -1.42
CA THR A 157 7.82 -7.01 -1.09
C THR A 157 7.70 -6.45 0.31
N VAL A 158 6.49 -6.05 0.71
CA VAL A 158 6.22 -5.27 1.92
C VAL A 158 5.71 -6.10 3.11
N SER A 159 5.39 -7.39 2.88
CA SER A 159 4.89 -8.31 3.90
C SER A 159 5.22 -9.75 3.55
N LEU A 160 5.23 -10.63 4.56
CA LEU A 160 5.38 -12.07 4.38
C LEU A 160 4.21 -12.64 3.58
N ALA A 161 2.98 -12.26 3.93
CA ALA A 161 1.78 -12.72 3.22
C ALA A 161 1.81 -12.34 1.72
N PHE A 162 2.38 -11.19 1.38
CA PHE A 162 2.51 -10.82 -0.03
C PHE A 162 3.69 -11.56 -0.70
N ALA A 163 4.75 -11.90 0.04
CA ALA A 163 5.81 -12.77 -0.48
C ALA A 163 5.26 -14.18 -0.78
N ASP A 164 4.49 -14.77 0.14
CA ASP A 164 3.83 -16.06 -0.07
C ASP A 164 2.87 -16.03 -1.26
N TYR A 165 2.15 -14.93 -1.45
CA TYR A 165 1.31 -14.74 -2.63
C TYR A 165 2.12 -14.69 -3.93
N LEU A 166 3.22 -13.93 -3.97
CA LEU A 166 4.10 -13.84 -5.14
C LEU A 166 4.78 -15.18 -5.44
N ALA A 167 5.06 -15.98 -4.42
CA ALA A 167 5.64 -17.32 -4.55
C ALA A 167 4.80 -18.27 -5.43
N LEU A 168 3.51 -18.00 -5.58
CA LEU A 168 2.64 -18.76 -6.49
C LEU A 168 2.93 -18.49 -7.98
N TYR A 169 3.64 -17.39 -8.27
CA TYR A 169 3.85 -16.88 -9.64
C TYR A 169 5.31 -16.67 -10.01
N THR A 170 6.24 -17.00 -9.11
CA THR A 170 7.69 -16.87 -9.29
C THR A 170 8.36 -18.24 -9.27
N ASP A 171 9.55 -18.34 -9.85
CA ASP A 171 10.28 -19.60 -9.97
C ASP A 171 11.22 -19.84 -8.78
N HIS A 172 11.66 -18.77 -8.08
CA HIS A 172 12.57 -18.80 -6.92
C HIS A 172 11.98 -18.08 -5.71
N PRO A 173 10.87 -18.58 -5.14
CA PRO A 173 10.13 -17.89 -4.07
C PRO A 173 10.95 -17.63 -2.80
N ALA A 174 11.98 -18.45 -2.53
CA ALA A 174 12.84 -18.27 -1.35
C ALA A 174 13.72 -17.00 -1.41
N ASP A 175 13.88 -16.41 -2.59
CA ASP A 175 14.74 -15.25 -2.80
C ASP A 175 13.98 -13.91 -2.69
N ILE A 176 12.65 -13.95 -2.44
CA ILE A 176 11.84 -12.74 -2.28
C ILE A 176 12.17 -12.09 -0.95
N GLY A 177 12.79 -10.90 -1.00
CA GLY A 177 13.09 -10.11 0.19
C GLY A 177 11.84 -9.42 0.76
N ILE A 178 11.82 -9.19 2.08
CA ILE A 178 10.70 -8.50 2.74
C ILE A 178 11.23 -7.25 3.43
N ILE A 179 10.67 -6.10 3.06
CA ILE A 179 10.87 -4.83 3.77
C ILE A 179 9.53 -4.10 3.87
N PRO A 180 9.01 -3.88 5.08
CA PRO A 180 7.76 -3.16 5.27
C PRO A 180 7.89 -1.70 4.84
N ASN A 181 6.77 -1.05 4.57
CA ASN A 181 6.74 0.39 4.38
C ASN A 181 7.15 1.11 5.66
N GLY A 182 7.89 2.22 5.51
CA GLY A 182 8.31 3.07 6.61
C GLY A 182 7.44 4.32 6.75
N PHE A 183 7.14 4.73 7.98
CA PHE A 183 6.28 5.86 8.29
C PHE A 183 6.98 6.88 9.16
N ASP A 184 6.69 8.16 8.94
CA ASP A 184 7.24 9.26 9.74
C ASP A 184 6.45 9.43 11.04
N GLU A 185 7.04 8.94 12.12
CA GLU A 185 6.50 9.06 13.46
C GLU A 185 6.37 10.52 13.98
N LYS A 186 6.92 11.49 13.25
CA LYS A 186 6.74 12.90 13.56
C LYS A 186 5.48 13.48 12.93
N ARG A 187 5.01 12.88 11.82
CA ARG A 187 3.76 13.26 11.16
C ARG A 187 2.56 12.65 11.88
N PHE A 188 2.64 11.36 12.20
CA PHE A 188 1.59 10.63 12.92
C PHE A 188 1.93 10.63 14.41
N LYS A 189 1.23 11.46 15.19
CA LYS A 189 1.48 11.61 16.62
C LYS A 189 0.19 11.46 17.39
N PRO A 190 0.21 10.78 18.54
CA PRO A 190 -0.91 10.80 19.45
C PRO A 190 -1.22 12.23 19.89
N VAL A 191 -2.50 12.60 19.90
CA VAL A 191 -3.01 13.85 20.46
C VAL A 191 -3.97 13.49 21.58
N PRO A 192 -3.75 13.95 22.82
CA PRO A 192 -4.70 13.72 23.91
C PRO A 192 -6.07 14.32 23.56
N HIS A 193 -7.09 13.50 23.61
CA HIS A 193 -8.48 13.90 23.44
C HIS A 193 -9.38 13.07 24.36
N ASP A 194 -10.56 13.56 24.64
CA ASP A 194 -11.57 12.88 25.44
C ASP A 194 -12.91 13.00 24.70
N ASN A 195 -13.21 11.98 23.92
CA ASN A 195 -14.45 11.91 23.15
C ASN A 195 -15.54 11.23 24.00
N SER A 196 -16.59 11.95 24.33
CA SER A 196 -17.74 11.39 25.06
C SER A 196 -18.48 10.31 24.28
N ILE A 197 -18.48 10.41 22.95
CA ILE A 197 -19.00 9.40 22.01
C ILE A 197 -17.82 8.87 21.20
N PRO A 198 -17.62 7.54 21.13
CA PRO A 198 -16.51 6.96 20.38
C PRO A 198 -16.49 7.36 18.92
N GLN A 199 -15.34 7.80 18.43
CA GLN A 199 -15.10 8.27 17.08
C GLN A 199 -14.39 7.16 16.29
N LEU A 200 -15.11 6.53 15.38
CA LEU A 200 -14.60 5.51 14.46
C LEU A 200 -14.11 6.20 13.19
N VAL A 201 -12.97 5.81 12.68
CA VAL A 201 -12.46 6.34 11.40
C VAL A 201 -12.00 5.23 10.46
N THR A 202 -12.26 5.42 9.19
CA THR A 202 -11.60 4.69 8.10
C THR A 202 -10.98 5.66 7.11
N VAL A 203 -9.77 5.37 6.65
CA VAL A 203 -9.03 6.18 5.68
C VAL A 203 -8.68 5.28 4.51
N THR A 204 -9.41 5.39 3.39
CA THR A 204 -9.22 4.46 2.27
C THR A 204 -9.85 4.97 0.97
N ARG A 205 -9.52 4.32 -0.14
CA ARG A 205 -10.27 4.48 -1.39
C ARG A 205 -11.63 3.79 -1.27
N LEU A 206 -12.69 4.44 -1.75
CA LEU A 206 -14.03 3.89 -1.73
C LEU A 206 -14.25 2.95 -2.91
N VAL A 207 -13.78 1.69 -2.74
CA VAL A 207 -13.86 0.60 -3.73
C VAL A 207 -14.27 -0.70 -3.05
N PRO A 208 -14.89 -1.67 -3.77
CA PRO A 208 -15.37 -2.93 -3.20
C PRO A 208 -14.32 -3.72 -2.40
N ALA A 209 -13.05 -3.70 -2.85
CA ALA A 209 -11.95 -4.40 -2.17
C ALA A 209 -11.73 -3.95 -0.71
N LYS A 210 -12.27 -2.80 -0.29
CA LYS A 210 -12.10 -2.24 1.06
C LYS A 210 -13.20 -2.63 2.05
N GLY A 211 -14.25 -3.31 1.59
CA GLY A 211 -15.27 -3.92 2.48
C GLY A 211 -16.11 -2.92 3.28
N LEU A 212 -16.25 -1.65 2.82
CA LEU A 212 -16.98 -0.63 3.58
C LEU A 212 -18.48 -0.93 3.68
N ASP A 213 -19.04 -1.72 2.78
CA ASP A 213 -20.39 -2.26 2.87
C ASP A 213 -20.55 -3.15 4.11
N THR A 214 -19.55 -4.01 4.41
CA THR A 214 -19.51 -4.81 5.64
C THR A 214 -19.41 -3.92 6.89
N LEU A 215 -18.57 -2.86 6.86
CA LEU A 215 -18.47 -1.90 7.96
C LEU A 215 -19.81 -1.22 8.24
N PHE A 216 -20.51 -0.76 7.22
CA PHE A 216 -21.79 -0.07 7.38
C PHE A 216 -22.86 -0.98 7.98
N ARG A 217 -22.92 -2.26 7.57
CA ARG A 217 -23.82 -3.25 8.17
C ARG A 217 -23.46 -3.54 9.62
N ALA A 218 -22.18 -3.65 9.97
CA ALA A 218 -21.73 -3.80 11.35
C ALA A 218 -22.08 -2.56 12.21
N CYS A 219 -21.93 -1.37 11.68
CA CYS A 219 -22.32 -0.12 12.34
C CYS A 219 -23.85 -0.02 12.57
N ALA A 220 -24.66 -0.48 11.59
CA ALA A 220 -26.11 -0.56 11.77
C ALA A 220 -26.50 -1.54 12.89
N GLU A 221 -25.81 -2.66 12.99
CA GLU A 221 -26.00 -3.62 14.08
C GLU A 221 -25.65 -3.02 15.44
N LEU A 222 -24.54 -2.29 15.55
CA LEU A 222 -24.18 -1.55 16.78
C LEU A 222 -25.26 -0.57 17.21
N LYS A 223 -25.78 0.21 16.25
CA LYS A 223 -26.90 1.12 16.51
C LYS A 223 -28.15 0.41 17.01
N ASN A 224 -28.50 -0.74 16.40
CA ASN A 224 -29.63 -1.58 16.83
C ASN A 224 -29.43 -2.15 18.24
N ARG A 225 -28.19 -2.44 18.64
CA ARG A 225 -27.81 -2.83 20.01
C ARG A 225 -27.83 -1.65 21.00
N GLY A 226 -28.05 -0.42 20.54
CA GLY A 226 -28.16 0.78 21.37
C GLY A 226 -26.83 1.48 21.66
N HIS A 227 -25.76 1.18 20.90
CA HIS A 227 -24.47 1.85 21.07
C HIS A 227 -24.41 3.16 20.27
N GLU A 228 -23.85 4.19 20.89
CA GLU A 228 -23.56 5.48 20.26
C GLU A 228 -22.15 5.47 19.70
N TYR A 229 -21.97 6.01 18.49
CA TYR A 229 -20.70 6.23 17.81
C TYR A 229 -20.85 7.30 16.73
N VAL A 230 -19.72 7.81 16.24
CA VAL A 230 -19.66 8.58 14.99
C VAL A 230 -18.68 7.88 14.06
N LEU A 231 -19.10 7.63 12.81
CA LEU A 231 -18.27 7.00 11.79
C LEU A 231 -17.74 8.05 10.80
N HIS A 232 -16.43 8.16 10.68
CA HIS A 232 -15.74 9.10 9.81
C HIS A 232 -15.13 8.37 8.61
N ILE A 233 -15.57 8.75 7.39
CA ILE A 233 -15.08 8.19 6.13
C ILE A 233 -14.17 9.22 5.46
N ILE A 234 -12.85 8.98 5.50
CA ILE A 234 -11.85 9.81 4.86
C ILE A 234 -11.37 9.09 3.59
N GLY A 235 -11.70 9.64 2.45
CA GLY A 235 -11.37 9.07 1.14
C GLY A 235 -12.45 9.31 0.11
N ASP A 236 -12.17 8.88 -1.12
CA ASP A 236 -13.10 8.96 -2.24
C ASP A 236 -12.93 7.76 -3.18
N GLY A 237 -13.89 7.55 -4.06
CA GLY A 237 -13.83 6.46 -5.01
C GLY A 237 -15.19 6.16 -5.67
N PRO A 238 -15.20 5.24 -6.64
CA PRO A 238 -16.40 4.93 -7.42
C PRO A 238 -17.58 4.42 -6.59
N SER A 239 -17.34 3.78 -5.44
CA SER A 239 -18.39 3.26 -4.56
C SER A 239 -19.02 4.33 -3.65
N ARG A 240 -18.62 5.60 -3.73
CA ARG A 240 -19.11 6.64 -2.81
C ARG A 240 -20.63 6.77 -2.79
N ALA A 241 -21.24 6.94 -3.97
CA ALA A 241 -22.68 7.13 -4.06
C ALA A 241 -23.47 5.90 -3.57
N GLU A 242 -22.97 4.70 -3.84
CA GLU A 242 -23.54 3.45 -3.35
C GLU A 242 -23.46 3.35 -1.81
N LEU A 243 -22.31 3.72 -1.22
CA LEU A 243 -22.13 3.74 0.23
C LEU A 243 -23.00 4.79 0.93
N GLU A 244 -23.16 5.99 0.35
CA GLU A 244 -24.07 7.01 0.86
C GLU A 244 -25.54 6.52 0.85
N SER A 245 -25.96 5.83 -0.22
CA SER A 245 -27.28 5.21 -0.31
C SER A 245 -27.45 4.06 0.71
N LEU A 246 -26.42 3.23 0.87
CA LEU A 246 -26.44 2.14 1.86
C LEU A 246 -26.53 2.68 3.30
N ALA A 247 -25.85 3.77 3.60
CA ALA A 247 -25.95 4.41 4.93
C ALA A 247 -27.36 4.91 5.22
N GLN A 248 -28.06 5.44 4.21
CA GLN A 248 -29.47 5.86 4.33
C GLN A 248 -30.39 4.65 4.53
N GLU A 249 -30.22 3.61 3.72
CA GLU A 249 -31.00 2.35 3.80
C GLU A 249 -30.88 1.69 5.18
N LEU A 250 -29.65 1.65 5.72
CA LEU A 250 -29.34 1.08 7.03
C LEU A 250 -29.68 2.02 8.22
N GLY A 251 -30.08 3.26 7.93
CA GLY A 251 -30.44 4.24 8.95
C GLY A 251 -29.27 4.79 9.77
N ILE A 252 -28.03 4.73 9.26
CA ILE A 252 -26.80 5.21 9.90
C ILE A 252 -26.21 6.47 9.23
N TYR A 253 -26.94 7.09 8.32
CA TYR A 253 -26.44 8.24 7.58
C TYR A 253 -26.11 9.44 8.50
N ASN A 254 -26.89 9.65 9.56
CA ASN A 254 -26.69 10.74 10.51
C ASN A 254 -25.46 10.53 11.41
N GLU A 255 -25.06 9.29 11.64
CA GLU A 255 -23.86 8.89 12.40
C GLU A 255 -22.61 8.81 11.51
N THR A 256 -22.76 8.99 10.19
CA THR A 256 -21.68 8.82 9.21
C THR A 256 -21.30 10.14 8.55
N ILE A 257 -20.02 10.50 8.60
CA ILE A 257 -19.49 11.74 8.02
C ILE A 257 -18.51 11.41 6.89
N PHE A 258 -18.83 11.83 5.66
CA PHE A 258 -17.98 11.66 4.49
C PHE A 258 -17.13 12.92 4.23
N TYR A 259 -15.84 12.86 4.47
CA TYR A 259 -14.91 13.98 4.28
C TYR A 259 -14.44 14.16 2.83
N GLY A 260 -14.52 13.08 2.03
CA GLY A 260 -13.84 13.06 0.73
C GLY A 260 -12.34 12.79 0.86
N TYR A 261 -11.63 12.98 -0.26
CA TYR A 261 -10.21 12.71 -0.36
C TYR A 261 -9.36 13.78 0.34
N THR A 262 -8.36 13.37 1.11
CA THR A 262 -7.33 14.25 1.67
C THR A 262 -5.93 13.77 1.33
N LEU A 263 -4.98 14.71 1.23
CA LEU A 263 -3.54 14.44 1.14
C LEU A 263 -2.87 14.31 2.52
N HIS A 264 -3.57 14.74 3.57
CA HIS A 264 -3.04 14.92 4.93
C HIS A 264 -3.89 14.18 5.96
N PRO A 265 -3.99 12.83 5.90
CA PRO A 265 -4.76 12.08 6.89
C PRO A 265 -4.17 12.22 8.31
N GLU A 266 -2.87 12.49 8.44
CA GLU A 266 -2.18 12.73 9.69
C GLU A 266 -2.72 13.93 10.50
N GLU A 267 -3.37 14.87 9.83
CA GLU A 267 -3.99 16.04 10.49
C GLU A 267 -5.32 15.69 11.18
N PHE A 268 -5.95 14.60 10.77
CA PHE A 268 -7.26 14.15 11.26
C PHE A 268 -7.16 12.95 12.20
N MET A 269 -6.37 11.95 11.82
CA MET A 269 -6.30 10.64 12.51
C MET A 269 -6.12 10.75 14.03
N PRO A 270 -5.26 11.64 14.57
CA PRO A 270 -5.02 11.70 16.01
C PRO A 270 -6.23 12.10 16.89
N PHE A 271 -7.32 12.55 16.29
CA PHE A 271 -8.54 12.99 17.02
C PHE A 271 -9.61 11.92 17.11
N PHE A 272 -9.38 10.72 16.56
CA PHE A 272 -10.29 9.60 16.59
C PHE A 272 -9.84 8.54 17.60
N ASP A 273 -10.76 7.65 17.97
CA ASP A 273 -10.52 6.61 18.99
C ASP A 273 -10.18 5.25 18.37
N ILE A 274 -10.89 4.89 17.30
CA ILE A 274 -10.86 3.57 16.69
C ILE A 274 -10.65 3.70 15.19
N PHE A 275 -9.61 3.06 14.68
CA PHE A 275 -9.43 2.87 13.25
C PHE A 275 -10.02 1.52 12.85
N VAL A 276 -10.89 1.51 11.84
CA VAL A 276 -11.50 0.29 11.34
C VAL A 276 -11.43 0.22 9.81
N LEU A 277 -10.92 -0.90 9.29
CA LEU A 277 -10.88 -1.15 7.85
C LEU A 277 -11.04 -2.66 7.57
N PRO A 278 -12.25 -3.13 7.17
CA PRO A 278 -12.51 -4.54 6.90
C PRO A 278 -12.19 -4.91 5.45
N SER A 279 -10.97 -4.65 5.02
CA SER A 279 -10.51 -4.95 3.66
C SER A 279 -10.64 -6.43 3.30
N ARG A 280 -10.98 -6.70 2.03
CA ARG A 280 -11.00 -8.04 1.42
C ARG A 280 -9.63 -8.47 0.91
N ALA A 281 -8.73 -7.51 0.69
CA ALA A 281 -7.32 -7.75 0.35
C ALA A 281 -6.45 -6.57 0.71
N GLU A 282 -5.26 -6.87 1.23
CA GLU A 282 -4.18 -5.90 1.49
C GLU A 282 -2.82 -6.60 1.30
N ALA A 283 -1.91 -5.95 0.60
CA ALA A 283 -0.53 -6.42 0.57
C ALA A 283 0.19 -6.11 1.89
N PHE A 284 -0.01 -4.88 2.41
CA PHE A 284 0.51 -4.44 3.70
C PHE A 284 -0.57 -3.78 4.56
N GLY A 285 -1.35 -2.84 3.98
CA GLY A 285 -2.31 -2.04 4.73
C GLY A 285 -1.65 -0.85 5.44
N SER A 286 -0.96 0.00 4.68
CA SER A 286 -0.17 1.13 5.21
C SER A 286 -0.93 1.99 6.23
N VAL A 287 -2.23 2.15 6.04
CA VAL A 287 -3.06 2.98 6.90
C VAL A 287 -3.22 2.42 8.33
N PHE A 288 -3.04 1.11 8.54
CA PHE A 288 -3.00 0.53 9.90
C PHE A 288 -1.77 0.99 10.68
N ALA A 289 -0.60 1.06 10.03
CA ALA A 289 0.60 1.61 10.65
C ALA A 289 0.46 3.11 10.96
N GLU A 290 -0.18 3.87 10.07
CA GLU A 290 -0.49 5.30 10.27
C GLU A 290 -1.44 5.49 11.46
N ALA A 291 -2.49 4.68 11.55
CA ALA A 291 -3.44 4.69 12.66
C ALA A 291 -2.79 4.27 13.99
N ALA A 292 -1.95 3.22 13.96
CA ALA A 292 -1.20 2.79 15.13
C ALA A 292 -0.26 3.90 15.65
N LEU A 293 0.47 4.58 14.75
CA LEU A 293 1.35 5.70 15.12
C LEU A 293 0.57 6.91 15.66
N SER A 294 -0.70 7.05 15.28
CA SER A 294 -1.64 8.03 15.84
C SER A 294 -2.29 7.56 17.16
N CYS A 295 -1.94 6.36 17.64
CA CYS A 295 -2.44 5.74 18.87
C CYS A 295 -3.94 5.44 18.86
N LEU A 296 -4.50 5.00 17.71
CA LEU A 296 -5.86 4.51 17.59
C LEU A 296 -5.92 3.00 17.89
N ALA A 297 -7.03 2.54 18.47
CA ALA A 297 -7.31 1.12 18.55
C ALA A 297 -7.63 0.58 17.15
N LEU A 298 -7.03 -0.54 16.78
CA LEU A 298 -7.13 -1.09 15.43
C LEU A 298 -8.16 -2.21 15.36
N VAL A 299 -9.06 -2.14 14.38
CA VAL A 299 -9.96 -3.23 14.01
C VAL A 299 -9.81 -3.50 12.52
N GLY A 300 -9.39 -4.71 12.17
CA GLY A 300 -9.12 -5.09 10.79
C GLY A 300 -9.56 -6.50 10.46
N THR A 301 -9.24 -6.94 9.25
CA THR A 301 -9.54 -8.29 8.78
C THR A 301 -8.29 -9.17 8.73
N ASN A 302 -8.47 -10.47 8.89
CA ASN A 302 -7.42 -11.47 8.80
C ASN A 302 -7.07 -11.76 7.33
N VAL A 303 -6.57 -10.73 6.59
CA VAL A 303 -6.19 -10.86 5.18
C VAL A 303 -4.84 -10.20 4.90
N GLY A 304 -4.08 -10.82 3.99
CA GLY A 304 -2.79 -10.28 3.52
C GLY A 304 -1.85 -9.89 4.65
N GLY A 305 -1.24 -8.71 4.56
CA GLY A 305 -0.28 -8.21 5.56
C GLY A 305 -0.89 -7.60 6.83
N ILE A 306 -2.23 -7.56 6.98
CA ILE A 306 -2.85 -7.00 8.20
C ILE A 306 -2.49 -7.81 9.45
N PRO A 307 -2.50 -9.16 9.46
CA PRO A 307 -2.11 -9.96 10.63
C PRO A 307 -0.64 -9.81 11.05
N GLU A 308 0.22 -9.29 10.18
CA GLU A 308 1.60 -8.97 10.56
C GLU A 308 1.67 -7.70 11.41
N GLN A 309 0.71 -6.78 11.21
CA GLN A 309 0.59 -5.54 11.97
C GLN A 309 -0.25 -5.71 13.24
N ILE A 310 -1.34 -6.48 13.15
CA ILE A 310 -2.28 -6.71 14.25
C ILE A 310 -2.14 -8.16 14.74
N GLU A 311 -1.86 -8.31 16.03
CA GLU A 311 -1.99 -9.54 16.78
C GLU A 311 -3.31 -9.48 17.57
N ASP A 312 -4.24 -10.36 17.21
CA ASP A 312 -5.62 -10.32 17.72
C ASP A 312 -5.68 -10.35 19.25
N GLY A 313 -6.42 -9.40 19.84
CA GLY A 313 -6.57 -9.25 21.28
C GLY A 313 -5.36 -8.66 22.01
N VAL A 314 -4.23 -8.37 21.32
CA VAL A 314 -2.98 -7.87 21.92
C VAL A 314 -2.73 -6.41 21.55
N ASN A 315 -2.81 -6.07 20.25
CA ASN A 315 -2.59 -4.72 19.76
C ASN A 315 -3.66 -4.28 18.73
N GLY A 316 -4.79 -4.95 18.71
CA GLY A 316 -5.93 -4.70 17.87
C GLY A 316 -6.84 -5.92 17.80
N LEU A 317 -7.88 -5.85 17.00
CA LEU A 317 -8.82 -6.95 16.79
C LEU A 317 -8.87 -7.34 15.31
N LEU A 318 -8.93 -8.66 15.05
CA LEU A 318 -9.03 -9.23 13.72
C LEU A 318 -10.32 -10.03 13.57
N VAL A 319 -11.00 -9.82 12.43
CA VAL A 319 -12.17 -10.59 12.05
C VAL A 319 -11.95 -11.19 10.65
N ASN A 320 -12.76 -12.18 10.26
CA ASN A 320 -12.72 -12.64 8.88
C ASN A 320 -13.32 -11.60 7.93
N PRO A 321 -12.85 -11.51 6.67
CA PRO A 321 -13.46 -10.62 5.68
C PRO A 321 -14.93 -11.01 5.49
N ASP A 322 -15.78 -10.01 5.21
CA ASP A 322 -17.23 -10.13 5.00
C ASP A 322 -18.05 -10.66 6.20
N ASP A 323 -17.43 -10.80 7.37
CA ASP A 323 -18.12 -11.19 8.61
C ASP A 323 -18.59 -9.94 9.38
N GLN A 324 -19.80 -9.44 9.01
CA GLN A 324 -20.37 -8.26 9.63
C GLN A 324 -20.68 -8.45 11.13
N ALA A 325 -21.07 -9.67 11.54
CA ALA A 325 -21.42 -9.94 12.93
C ALA A 325 -20.17 -9.92 13.82
N ALA A 326 -19.11 -10.62 13.41
CA ALA A 326 -17.81 -10.57 14.12
C ALA A 326 -17.22 -9.15 14.15
N LEU A 327 -17.41 -8.37 13.06
CA LEU A 327 -16.97 -6.97 13.03
C LEU A 327 -17.74 -6.09 14.01
N ALA A 328 -19.08 -6.28 14.11
CA ALA A 328 -19.90 -5.58 15.10
C ALA A 328 -19.48 -5.95 16.53
N ASP A 329 -19.25 -7.24 16.82
CA ASP A 329 -18.80 -7.70 18.13
C ASP A 329 -17.41 -7.16 18.51
N ALA A 330 -16.49 -7.09 17.54
CA ALA A 330 -15.16 -6.52 17.75
C ALA A 330 -15.23 -5.01 18.03
N LEU A 331 -16.05 -4.27 17.27
CA LEU A 331 -16.26 -2.84 17.49
C LEU A 331 -16.96 -2.56 18.83
N GLU A 332 -17.95 -3.35 19.22
CA GLU A 332 -18.65 -3.24 20.49
C GLU A 332 -17.67 -3.29 21.68
N LYS A 333 -16.72 -4.25 21.65
CA LYS A 333 -15.72 -4.40 22.72
C LYS A 333 -14.91 -3.12 22.92
N VAL A 334 -14.42 -2.49 21.83
CA VAL A 334 -13.58 -1.29 21.91
C VAL A 334 -14.40 0.00 22.09
N ILE A 335 -15.70 0.00 21.76
CA ILE A 335 -16.64 1.11 22.03
C ILE A 335 -16.99 1.16 23.51
N THR A 336 -17.33 0.00 24.11
CA THR A 336 -17.88 -0.12 25.45
C THR A 336 -16.83 -0.17 26.56
N ASP A 337 -15.59 -0.52 26.24
CA ASP A 337 -14.48 -0.61 27.18
C ASP A 337 -13.33 0.37 26.80
N PRO A 338 -13.34 1.61 27.31
CA PRO A 338 -12.28 2.60 27.06
C PRO A 338 -10.90 2.16 27.56
N GLY A 339 -10.85 1.36 28.65
CA GLY A 339 -9.61 0.81 29.19
C GLY A 339 -8.97 -0.17 28.23
N TYR A 340 -9.73 -1.14 27.77
CA TYR A 340 -9.28 -2.12 26.78
C TYR A 340 -8.90 -1.45 25.45
N ARG A 341 -9.71 -0.49 24.96
CA ARG A 341 -9.38 0.34 23.80
C ARG A 341 -8.02 1.01 23.94
N TYR A 342 -7.75 1.62 25.09
CA TYR A 342 -6.47 2.27 25.36
C TYR A 342 -5.30 1.28 25.39
N GLU A 343 -5.45 0.12 26.02
CA GLU A 343 -4.41 -0.91 26.05
C GLU A 343 -4.04 -1.39 24.65
N LEU A 344 -5.03 -1.68 23.80
CA LEU A 344 -4.81 -2.07 22.41
C LEU A 344 -4.10 -0.97 21.61
N SER A 345 -4.54 0.28 21.74
CA SER A 345 -3.96 1.42 21.02
C SER A 345 -2.50 1.67 21.40
N ARG A 346 -2.17 1.56 22.67
CA ARG A 346 -0.80 1.70 23.18
C ARG A 346 0.11 0.58 22.68
N SER A 347 -0.37 -0.66 22.74
CA SER A 347 0.36 -1.81 22.22
C SER A 347 0.58 -1.70 20.69
N ALA A 348 -0.41 -1.23 19.94
CA ALA A 348 -0.29 -0.96 18.50
C ALA A 348 0.76 0.12 18.21
N TRP A 349 0.75 1.22 18.96
CA TRP A 349 1.71 2.30 18.83
C TRP A 349 3.15 1.84 19.08
N ASP A 350 3.38 1.06 20.15
CA ASP A 350 4.71 0.53 20.49
C ASP A 350 5.23 -0.39 19.37
N LYS A 351 4.38 -1.29 18.85
CA LYS A 351 4.71 -2.18 17.72
C LYS A 351 5.04 -1.38 16.46
N ALA A 352 4.18 -0.43 16.07
CA ALA A 352 4.37 0.35 14.85
C ALA A 352 5.64 1.20 14.90
N LYS A 353 5.90 1.88 16.01
CA LYS A 353 7.12 2.67 16.23
C LYS A 353 8.38 1.80 16.18
N SER A 354 8.32 0.60 16.73
CA SER A 354 9.44 -0.35 16.72
C SER A 354 9.72 -0.92 15.33
N LEU A 355 8.68 -1.28 14.56
CA LEU A 355 8.82 -2.05 13.33
C LEU A 355 8.75 -1.20 12.05
N TYR A 356 7.99 -0.11 12.07
CA TYR A 356 7.64 0.63 10.85
C TYR A 356 8.15 2.08 10.83
N SER A 357 9.03 2.47 11.76
CA SER A 357 9.64 3.81 11.71
C SER A 357 10.51 3.96 10.46
N LEU A 358 10.46 5.17 9.85
CA LEU A 358 11.29 5.51 8.67
C LEU A 358 12.77 5.27 8.94
N THR A 359 13.23 5.57 10.16
CA THR A 359 14.63 5.37 10.56
C THR A 359 15.04 3.91 10.45
N ARG A 360 14.23 2.99 10.94
CA ARG A 360 14.49 1.55 10.87
C ARG A 360 14.51 1.06 9.43
N VAL A 361 13.44 1.34 8.68
CA VAL A 361 13.31 0.90 7.30
C VAL A 361 14.45 1.43 6.42
N ALA A 362 14.83 2.71 6.59
CA ALA A 362 15.99 3.29 5.91
C ALA A 362 17.31 2.57 6.23
N ASN A 363 17.51 2.17 7.49
CA ASN A 363 18.72 1.44 7.88
C ASN A 363 18.76 0.02 7.27
N GLU A 364 17.61 -0.66 7.18
CA GLU A 364 17.51 -1.97 6.53
C GLU A 364 17.73 -1.86 5.02
N LEU A 365 17.12 -0.90 4.35
CA LEU A 365 17.39 -0.61 2.93
C LEU A 365 18.85 -0.29 2.69
N LYS A 366 19.49 0.50 3.58
CA LYS A 366 20.91 0.80 3.48
C LYS A 366 21.80 -0.44 3.49
N LYS A 367 21.50 -1.43 4.35
CA LYS A 367 22.23 -2.70 4.39
C LYS A 367 22.12 -3.47 3.06
N ILE A 368 20.94 -3.44 2.44
CA ILE A 368 20.71 -4.07 1.15
C ILE A 368 21.49 -3.32 0.06
N TYR A 369 21.40 -1.99 0.00
CA TYR A 369 22.10 -1.21 -1.02
C TYR A 369 23.62 -1.33 -0.95
N LEU A 370 24.20 -1.53 0.26
CA LEU A 370 25.63 -1.75 0.44
C LEU A 370 26.14 -3.04 -0.24
N GLN A 371 25.28 -4.03 -0.45
CA GLN A 371 25.63 -5.27 -1.16
C GLN A 371 25.90 -5.03 -2.65
N TYR A 372 25.40 -3.92 -3.20
CA TYR A 372 25.57 -3.51 -4.60
C TYR A 372 26.53 -2.34 -4.77
N GLN A 373 27.24 -1.96 -3.71
CA GLN A 373 28.21 -0.86 -3.81
C GLN A 373 29.40 -1.33 -4.65
N PRO A 374 29.79 -0.57 -5.72
CA PRO A 374 30.99 -0.90 -6.47
C PRO A 374 32.19 -0.97 -5.54
N GLU A 375 33.02 -2.00 -5.71
CA GLU A 375 34.30 -2.09 -5.03
C GLU A 375 35.12 -0.80 -5.32
N ALA A 376 35.62 -0.19 -4.28
CA ALA A 376 36.50 0.95 -4.46
C ALA A 376 37.68 0.49 -5.34
N LYS A 377 37.74 0.99 -6.57
CA LYS A 377 38.92 0.78 -7.42
C LYS A 377 40.08 1.41 -6.68
N GLY A 378 40.91 0.54 -6.07
CA GLY A 378 42.13 0.91 -5.38
C GLY A 378 43.12 1.67 -6.27
#